data_9cdc4cceda7ceef840997fa632eaba4a
#
_entry.id   9cdc4cceda7ceef840997fa632eaba4a
#
_cell.length_a   1.000
_cell.length_b   1.000
_cell.length_c   1.000
_cell.angle_alpha   90.00
_cell.angle_beta   90.00
_cell.angle_gamma   90.00
#
_symmetry.space_group_name_H-M   'P 1'
#
loop_
_entity.id
_entity.type
_entity.pdbx_description
1 polymer ?
#
loop_
_entity_poly.entity_id
_entity_poly.type
_entity_poly.pdbx_seq_one_letter_code
_entity_poly.pdbx_strand_id
1 'polypeptide(L)'
;LLMENQPGALSRAVGLFSQRGYNIESLIVAPTEDPTLSRLTMTTSGDDKVIDQITKQLNKLIDVVSVLDLGESDHVERELMLVKFSRPSISDGELNDFSGEVVFEDAEIVNAQFVGESSHLDGILKKLETKNPLEIVRTGTSGISSNTKTLTIN
;
A
#
# COMPACT_ATOMS: atom_id res chain seq x y z
N LEU A 1 5.77 0.50 -10.12
CA LEU A 1 5.56 0.03 -11.46
C LEU A 1 4.54 0.93 -12.14
N LEU A 2 4.86 1.37 -13.35
CA LEU A 2 3.94 2.09 -14.25
C LEU A 2 3.47 1.12 -15.34
N MET A 3 2.18 1.07 -15.59
CA MET A 3 1.59 0.13 -16.52
C MET A 3 0.41 0.75 -17.27
N GLU A 4 0.05 0.18 -18.42
CA GLU A 4 -1.14 0.58 -19.16
C GLU A 4 -2.41 0.32 -18.34
N ASN A 5 -3.32 1.29 -18.34
CA ASN A 5 -4.62 1.17 -17.67
C ASN A 5 -5.63 0.45 -18.57
N GLN A 6 -5.40 -0.85 -18.80
CA GLN A 6 -6.20 -1.68 -19.68
C GLN A 6 -6.76 -2.92 -18.96
N PRO A 7 -7.91 -3.44 -19.38
CA PRO A 7 -8.42 -4.71 -18.86
C PRO A 7 -7.39 -5.84 -18.98
N GLY A 8 -7.16 -6.53 -17.86
CA GLY A 8 -6.23 -7.66 -17.81
C GLY A 8 -4.76 -7.31 -17.53
N ALA A 9 -4.34 -6.04 -17.63
CA ALA A 9 -2.96 -5.64 -17.36
C ALA A 9 -2.54 -5.99 -15.92
N LEU A 10 -3.36 -5.62 -14.93
CA LEU A 10 -3.14 -5.99 -13.53
C LEU A 10 -3.10 -7.51 -13.34
N SER A 11 -4.02 -8.26 -13.97
CA SER A 11 -4.07 -9.72 -13.86
C SER A 11 -2.81 -10.38 -14.40
N ARG A 12 -2.23 -9.86 -15.48
CA ARG A 12 -0.96 -10.37 -16.04
C ARG A 12 0.21 -10.11 -15.10
N ALA A 13 0.29 -8.91 -14.52
CA ALA A 13 1.33 -8.56 -13.55
C ALA A 13 1.25 -9.44 -12.30
N VAL A 14 0.07 -9.57 -11.69
CA VAL A 14 -0.17 -10.41 -10.50
C VAL A 14 -0.01 -11.91 -10.82
N GLY A 15 -0.48 -12.34 -12.00
CA GLY A 15 -0.37 -13.73 -12.46
C GLY A 15 1.06 -14.22 -12.55
N LEU A 16 2.01 -13.34 -12.87
CA LEU A 16 3.43 -13.67 -12.89
C LEU A 16 3.93 -14.11 -11.51
N PHE A 17 3.48 -13.45 -10.44
CA PHE A 17 3.82 -13.84 -9.06
C PHE A 17 3.25 -15.20 -8.69
N SER A 18 1.97 -15.43 -9.00
CA SER A 18 1.30 -16.70 -8.73
C SER A 18 1.98 -17.87 -9.44
N GLN A 19 2.33 -17.70 -10.72
CA GLN A 19 2.97 -18.76 -11.52
C GLN A 19 4.35 -19.16 -11.00
N ARG A 20 5.05 -18.23 -10.33
CA ARG A 20 6.39 -18.45 -9.80
C ARG A 20 6.43 -18.71 -8.31
N GLY A 21 5.29 -18.74 -7.64
CA GLY A 21 5.18 -18.97 -6.21
C GLY A 21 5.71 -17.82 -5.34
N TYR A 22 5.77 -16.60 -5.89
CA TYR A 22 6.14 -15.42 -5.12
C TYR A 22 4.92 -14.89 -4.36
N ASN A 23 5.15 -14.46 -3.11
CA ASN A 23 4.10 -13.85 -2.30
C ASN A 23 4.01 -12.35 -2.55
N ILE A 24 2.79 -11.82 -2.63
CA ILE A 24 2.52 -10.39 -2.61
C ILE A 24 1.99 -10.04 -1.22
N GLU A 25 2.74 -9.23 -0.48
CA GLU A 25 2.38 -8.81 0.88
C GLU A 25 1.37 -7.66 0.87
N SER A 26 1.57 -6.71 -0.04
CA SER A 26 0.60 -5.64 -0.29
C SER A 26 0.60 -5.23 -1.76
N LEU A 27 -0.54 -4.74 -2.22
CA LEU A 27 -0.75 -4.30 -3.59
C LEU A 27 -1.69 -3.12 -3.60
N ILE A 28 -1.25 -2.01 -4.15
CA ILE A 28 -2.08 -0.84 -4.38
C ILE A 28 -1.92 -0.39 -5.83
N VAL A 29 -3.03 -0.11 -6.50
CA VAL A 29 -3.06 0.37 -7.89
C VAL A 29 -4.06 1.49 -8.02
N ALA A 30 -3.69 2.52 -8.75
CA ALA A 30 -4.57 3.62 -9.10
C ALA A 30 -4.17 4.21 -10.47
N PRO A 31 -5.11 4.79 -11.21
CA PRO A 31 -4.78 5.61 -12.38
C PRO A 31 -3.85 6.75 -12.00
N THR A 32 -3.00 7.17 -12.94
CA THR A 32 -2.17 8.37 -12.80
C THR A 32 -2.92 9.60 -13.31
N GLU A 33 -2.24 10.75 -13.38
CA GLU A 33 -2.74 11.95 -14.06
C GLU A 33 -3.00 11.73 -15.57
N ASP A 34 -2.31 10.75 -16.17
CA ASP A 34 -2.65 10.22 -17.48
C ASP A 34 -3.61 9.04 -17.32
N PRO A 35 -4.88 9.16 -17.74
CA PRO A 35 -5.88 8.11 -17.56
C PRO A 35 -5.58 6.81 -18.33
N THR A 36 -4.65 6.83 -19.26
CA THR A 36 -4.21 5.65 -20.00
C THR A 36 -3.20 4.80 -19.20
N LEU A 37 -2.70 5.33 -18.08
CA LEU A 37 -1.69 4.70 -17.24
C LEU A 37 -2.18 4.50 -15.82
N SER A 38 -1.73 3.41 -15.21
CA SER A 38 -1.90 3.12 -13.78
C SER A 38 -0.54 2.97 -13.11
N ARG A 39 -0.44 3.52 -11.90
CA ARG A 39 0.66 3.28 -10.98
C ARG A 39 0.31 2.14 -10.03
N LEU A 40 1.19 1.15 -9.96
CA LEU A 40 1.08 0.04 -9.04
C LEU A 40 2.29 0.06 -8.10
N THR A 41 2.04 0.00 -6.80
CA THR A 41 3.07 -0.27 -5.79
C THR A 41 2.77 -1.63 -5.18
N MET A 42 3.76 -2.52 -5.15
CA MET A 42 3.61 -3.80 -4.48
C MET A 42 4.79 -4.04 -3.55
N THR A 43 4.52 -4.72 -2.46
CA THR A 43 5.53 -5.21 -1.54
C THR A 43 5.60 -6.73 -1.64
N THR A 44 6.81 -7.25 -1.69
CA THR A 44 7.11 -8.68 -1.73
C THR A 44 8.41 -8.92 -0.97
N SER A 45 8.59 -10.13 -0.50
CA SER A 45 9.82 -10.56 0.17
C SER A 45 10.55 -11.59 -0.68
N GLY A 46 11.87 -11.54 -0.63
CA GLY A 46 12.76 -12.47 -1.32
C GLY A 46 14.22 -12.04 -1.15
N ASP A 47 15.13 -12.90 -1.52
CA ASP A 47 16.55 -12.53 -1.63
C ASP A 47 16.77 -11.63 -2.87
N ASP A 48 17.95 -11.01 -2.97
CA ASP A 48 18.29 -10.09 -4.07
C ASP A 48 18.12 -10.73 -5.45
N LYS A 49 18.37 -12.04 -5.57
CA LYS A 49 18.22 -12.77 -6.83
C LYS A 49 16.75 -12.90 -7.22
N VAL A 50 15.89 -13.15 -6.26
CA VAL A 50 14.43 -13.24 -6.46
C VAL A 50 13.88 -11.89 -6.88
N ILE A 51 14.27 -10.81 -6.21
CA ILE A 51 13.84 -9.44 -6.53
C ILE A 51 14.32 -9.02 -7.94
N ASP A 52 15.58 -9.30 -8.27
CA ASP A 52 16.10 -9.03 -9.62
C ASP A 52 15.35 -9.83 -10.71
N GLN A 53 15.02 -11.09 -10.45
CA GLN A 53 14.21 -11.89 -11.37
C GLN A 53 12.80 -11.33 -11.55
N ILE A 54 12.14 -10.93 -10.46
CA ILE A 54 10.80 -10.32 -10.50
C ILE A 54 10.84 -9.06 -11.37
N THR A 55 11.79 -8.16 -11.11
CA THR A 55 11.97 -6.91 -11.86
C THR A 55 12.17 -7.18 -13.36
N LYS A 56 13.05 -8.12 -13.72
CA LYS A 56 13.30 -8.51 -15.11
C LYS A 56 12.07 -9.11 -15.79
N GLN A 57 11.29 -9.90 -15.07
CA GLN A 57 10.09 -10.53 -15.62
C GLN A 57 8.95 -9.51 -15.81
N LEU A 58 8.77 -8.61 -14.86
CA LEU A 58 7.78 -7.53 -14.97
C LEU A 58 8.07 -6.64 -16.19
N ASN A 59 9.34 -6.27 -16.41
CA ASN A 59 9.75 -5.47 -17.57
C ASN A 59 9.52 -6.16 -18.92
N LYS A 60 9.24 -7.46 -18.96
CA LYS A 60 8.90 -8.19 -20.21
C LYS A 60 7.41 -8.19 -20.52
N LEU A 61 6.57 -7.79 -19.58
CA LEU A 61 5.13 -7.72 -19.80
C LEU A 61 4.81 -6.55 -20.75
N ILE A 62 4.00 -6.81 -21.77
CA ILE A 62 3.67 -5.81 -22.78
C ILE A 62 2.98 -4.57 -22.21
N ASP A 63 2.21 -4.76 -21.14
CA ASP A 63 1.47 -3.67 -20.50
C ASP A 63 2.33 -2.88 -19.50
N VAL A 64 3.54 -3.31 -19.21
CA VAL A 64 4.44 -2.66 -18.25
C VAL A 64 5.32 -1.65 -18.97
N VAL A 65 5.15 -0.39 -18.60
CA VAL A 65 5.90 0.74 -19.16
C VAL A 65 7.25 0.90 -18.46
N SER A 66 7.27 0.82 -17.12
CA SER A 66 8.48 1.01 -16.34
C SER A 66 8.36 0.34 -14.96
N VAL A 67 9.47 -0.19 -14.46
CA VAL A 67 9.58 -0.78 -13.12
C VAL A 67 10.71 -0.07 -12.38
N LEU A 68 10.48 0.25 -11.12
CA LEU A 68 11.49 0.80 -10.21
C LEU A 68 11.48 -0.03 -8.92
N ASP A 69 12.63 -0.59 -8.58
CA ASP A 69 12.85 -1.17 -7.26
C ASP A 69 13.15 -0.05 -6.26
N LEU A 70 12.24 0.17 -5.32
CA LEU A 70 12.40 1.18 -4.29
C LEU A 70 13.35 0.73 -3.17
N GLY A 71 13.52 -0.59 -2.99
CA GLY A 71 14.44 -1.15 -1.98
C GLY A 71 15.92 -0.84 -2.24
N GLU A 72 16.29 -0.50 -3.49
CA GLU A 72 17.66 -0.12 -3.86
C GLU A 72 18.05 1.32 -3.48
N SER A 73 17.12 2.13 -3.04
CA SER A 73 17.36 3.55 -2.77
C SER A 73 16.44 4.11 -1.68
N ASP A 74 16.81 5.27 -1.14
CA ASP A 74 15.94 5.97 -0.21
C ASP A 74 14.59 6.29 -0.86
N HIS A 75 13.52 6.01 -0.14
CA HIS A 75 12.15 6.19 -0.59
C HIS A 75 11.24 6.56 0.57
N VAL A 76 10.05 7.04 0.25
CA VAL A 76 8.98 7.31 1.20
C VAL A 76 7.87 6.31 0.97
N GLU A 77 7.43 5.69 2.04
CA GLU A 77 6.27 4.79 2.07
C GLU A 77 5.15 5.37 2.93
N ARG A 78 3.93 5.22 2.47
CA ARG A 78 2.73 5.56 3.25
C ARG A 78 1.62 4.55 2.97
N GLU A 79 0.91 4.24 4.03
CA GLU A 79 -0.29 3.42 4.01
C GLU A 79 -1.38 4.14 4.80
N LEU A 80 -2.62 4.00 4.37
CA LEU A 80 -3.80 4.44 5.09
C LEU A 80 -4.46 3.24 5.79
N MET A 81 -4.78 3.41 7.06
CA MET A 81 -5.56 2.45 7.84
C MET A 81 -6.83 3.15 8.36
N LEU A 82 -7.99 2.55 8.11
CA LEU A 82 -9.27 2.94 8.68
C LEU A 82 -9.64 1.96 9.79
N VAL A 83 -10.05 2.48 10.94
CA VAL A 83 -10.47 1.67 12.08
C VAL A 83 -11.81 2.16 12.60
N LYS A 84 -12.72 1.22 12.79
CA LYS A 84 -14.04 1.48 13.38
C LYS A 84 -14.07 0.99 14.82
N PHE A 85 -14.57 1.83 15.73
CA PHE A 85 -14.80 1.49 17.13
C PHE A 85 -16.25 1.76 17.54
N SER A 86 -16.71 1.10 18.60
CA SER A 86 -17.88 1.57 19.31
C SER A 86 -17.50 2.81 20.12
N ARG A 87 -18.38 3.82 20.18
CA ARG A 87 -18.08 5.10 20.88
C ARG A 87 -17.64 4.97 22.32
N PRO A 88 -18.20 4.06 23.16
CA PRO A 88 -17.72 3.89 24.53
C PRO A 88 -16.31 3.30 24.66
N SER A 89 -15.76 2.67 23.60
CA SER A 89 -14.49 1.94 23.69
C SER A 89 -13.25 2.81 23.53
N ILE A 90 -13.38 4.00 22.94
CA ILE A 90 -12.25 4.90 22.67
C ILE A 90 -12.68 6.36 22.75
N SER A 91 -11.83 7.19 23.36
CA SER A 91 -12.00 8.65 23.43
C SER A 91 -11.20 9.36 22.31
N ASP A 92 -11.58 10.60 22.03
CA ASP A 92 -10.86 11.46 21.07
C ASP A 92 -9.41 11.73 21.51
N GLY A 93 -9.18 11.87 22.81
CA GLY A 93 -7.82 12.02 23.38
C GLY A 93 -6.93 10.82 23.04
N GLU A 94 -7.45 9.61 23.21
CA GLU A 94 -6.72 8.37 22.87
C GLU A 94 -6.45 8.25 21.36
N LEU A 95 -7.39 8.66 20.51
CA LEU A 95 -7.17 8.68 19.06
C LEU A 95 -6.06 9.67 18.70
N ASN A 96 -6.07 10.87 19.29
CA ASN A 96 -5.04 11.88 19.08
C ASN A 96 -3.65 11.42 19.53
N ASP A 97 -3.56 10.68 20.65
CA ASP A 97 -2.30 10.13 21.17
C ASP A 97 -1.62 9.18 20.14
N PHE A 98 -2.42 8.55 19.27
CA PHE A 98 -1.93 7.71 18.17
C PHE A 98 -1.89 8.43 16.82
N SER A 99 -2.05 9.75 16.80
CA SER A 99 -2.15 10.54 15.55
C SER A 99 -3.28 10.06 14.65
N GLY A 100 -4.36 9.56 15.24
CA GLY A 100 -5.59 9.20 14.54
C GLY A 100 -6.45 10.43 14.31
N GLU A 101 -7.07 10.49 13.14
CA GLU A 101 -8.01 11.55 12.76
C GLU A 101 -9.41 10.94 12.64
N VAL A 102 -10.40 11.53 13.31
CA VAL A 102 -11.80 11.12 13.18
C VAL A 102 -12.33 11.56 11.83
N VAL A 103 -12.82 10.61 11.03
CA VAL A 103 -13.38 10.86 9.70
C VAL A 103 -14.89 10.71 9.66
N PHE A 104 -15.46 10.00 10.63
CA PHE A 104 -16.91 9.89 10.84
C PHE A 104 -17.19 9.52 12.29
N GLU A 105 -18.25 10.09 12.86
CA GLU A 105 -18.75 9.71 14.18
C GLU A 105 -20.26 9.95 14.31
N ASP A 106 -20.88 9.15 15.14
CA ASP A 106 -22.23 9.34 15.65
C ASP A 106 -22.32 8.91 17.13
N ALA A 107 -23.52 8.69 17.66
CA ALA A 107 -23.72 8.31 19.07
C ALA A 107 -23.21 6.89 19.39
N GLU A 108 -23.08 6.01 18.38
CA GLU A 108 -22.76 4.59 18.55
C GLU A 108 -21.36 4.22 18.11
N ILE A 109 -20.87 4.84 17.01
CA ILE A 109 -19.59 4.48 16.38
C ILE A 109 -18.70 5.69 16.11
N VAL A 110 -17.41 5.43 15.99
CA VAL A 110 -16.40 6.35 15.48
C VAL A 110 -15.51 5.62 14.49
N ASN A 111 -15.28 6.23 13.33
CA ASN A 111 -14.29 5.79 12.34
C ASN A 111 -13.13 6.76 12.36
N ALA A 112 -11.93 6.23 12.57
CA ALA A 112 -10.70 7.00 12.54
C ALA A 112 -9.78 6.53 11.42
N GLN A 113 -9.01 7.47 10.86
CA GLN A 113 -7.94 7.17 9.93
C GLN A 113 -6.57 7.36 10.58
N PHE A 114 -5.62 6.52 10.15
CA PHE A 114 -4.21 6.59 10.51
C PHE A 114 -3.37 6.49 9.24
N VAL A 115 -2.35 7.33 9.13
CA VAL A 115 -1.44 7.34 7.96
C VAL A 115 -0.01 7.21 8.45
N GLY A 116 0.75 6.31 7.85
CA GLY A 116 2.14 6.08 8.22
C GLY A 116 2.79 4.96 7.41
N GLU A 117 3.99 4.60 7.81
CA GLU A 117 4.63 3.38 7.32
C GLU A 117 3.91 2.15 7.88
N SER A 118 3.92 1.04 7.14
CA SER A 118 3.21 -0.19 7.51
C SER A 118 3.59 -0.68 8.91
N SER A 119 4.88 -0.70 9.24
CA SER A 119 5.39 -1.08 10.57
C SER A 119 4.91 -0.18 11.70
N HIS A 120 4.77 1.12 11.43
CA HIS A 120 4.22 2.08 12.39
C HIS A 120 2.73 1.81 12.64
N LEU A 121 1.96 1.56 11.58
CA LEU A 121 0.54 1.20 11.69
C LEU A 121 0.34 -0.12 12.43
N ASP A 122 1.21 -1.11 12.23
CA ASP A 122 1.21 -2.36 13.00
C ASP A 122 1.41 -2.10 14.50
N GLY A 123 2.30 -1.18 14.84
CA GLY A 123 2.54 -0.74 16.22
C GLY A 123 1.32 -0.06 16.85
N ILE A 124 0.63 0.80 16.09
CA ILE A 124 -0.62 1.43 16.50
C ILE A 124 -1.69 0.36 16.72
N LEU A 125 -1.85 -0.54 15.76
CA LEU A 125 -2.88 -1.59 15.79
C LEU A 125 -2.76 -2.46 17.05
N LYS A 126 -1.55 -2.90 17.40
CA LYS A 126 -1.30 -3.66 18.65
C LYS A 126 -1.78 -2.93 19.91
N LYS A 127 -1.62 -1.61 19.95
CA LYS A 127 -2.09 -0.80 21.07
C LYS A 127 -3.61 -0.63 21.08
N LEU A 128 -4.21 -0.55 19.89
CA LEU A 128 -5.65 -0.42 19.71
C LEU A 128 -6.41 -1.74 19.90
N GLU A 129 -5.76 -2.90 19.92
CA GLU A 129 -6.39 -4.21 20.19
C GLU A 129 -7.16 -4.22 21.52
N THR A 130 -6.64 -3.55 22.55
CA THR A 130 -7.29 -3.44 23.86
C THR A 130 -8.60 -2.65 23.83
N LYS A 131 -8.84 -1.89 22.76
CA LYS A 131 -10.05 -1.10 22.54
C LYS A 131 -11.13 -1.85 21.76
N ASN A 132 -10.86 -3.12 21.41
CA ASN A 132 -11.77 -3.99 20.67
C ASN A 132 -12.33 -3.33 19.39
N PRO A 133 -11.47 -3.01 18.40
CA PRO A 133 -11.93 -2.43 17.15
C PRO A 133 -12.95 -3.34 16.47
N LEU A 134 -14.02 -2.76 15.93
CA LEU A 134 -15.09 -3.49 15.25
C LEU A 134 -14.68 -3.91 13.83
N GLU A 135 -13.89 -3.08 13.17
CA GLU A 135 -13.46 -3.32 11.79
C GLU A 135 -12.17 -2.56 11.50
N ILE A 136 -11.30 -3.16 10.70
CA ILE A 136 -10.02 -2.58 10.27
C ILE A 136 -9.89 -2.77 8.76
N VAL A 137 -9.54 -1.70 8.05
CA VAL A 137 -9.26 -1.71 6.60
C VAL A 137 -7.91 -1.06 6.35
N ARG A 138 -7.09 -1.68 5.53
CA ARG A 138 -5.78 -1.15 5.12
C ARG A 138 -5.70 -1.07 3.60
N THR A 139 -5.07 -0.02 3.09
CA THR A 139 -4.91 0.17 1.64
C THR A 139 -3.78 -0.67 1.06
N GLY A 140 -2.79 -1.02 1.86
CA GLY A 140 -1.47 -1.42 1.37
C GLY A 140 -0.54 -0.21 1.20
N THR A 141 0.73 -0.49 0.99
CA THR A 141 1.79 0.52 0.97
C THR A 141 1.90 1.18 -0.39
N SER A 142 1.81 2.51 -0.44
CA SER A 142 2.20 3.32 -1.59
C SER A 142 3.61 3.86 -1.38
N GLY A 143 4.45 3.81 -2.41
CA GLY A 143 5.85 4.19 -2.32
C GLY A 143 6.29 5.14 -3.44
N ILE A 144 7.21 6.04 -3.10
CA ILE A 144 7.84 6.96 -4.04
C ILE A 144 9.32 7.16 -3.68
N SER A 145 10.20 7.23 -4.68
CA SER A 145 11.61 7.51 -4.46
C SER A 145 11.82 8.89 -3.84
N SER A 146 12.78 9.00 -2.92
CA SER A 146 13.20 10.27 -2.31
C SER A 146 14.26 11.01 -3.13
N ASN A 147 14.71 10.43 -4.23
CA ASN A 147 15.70 11.02 -5.13
C ASN A 147 15.05 11.46 -6.46
N THR A 148 15.89 11.87 -7.43
CA THR A 148 15.43 12.34 -8.74
C THR A 148 14.95 11.23 -9.69
N LYS A 149 15.03 9.94 -9.29
CA LYS A 149 14.49 8.84 -10.09
C LYS A 149 12.97 8.89 -10.06
N THR A 150 12.36 8.97 -11.22
CA THR A 150 10.91 9.00 -11.40
C THR A 150 10.44 7.85 -12.27
N LEU A 151 9.26 7.34 -11.99
CA LEU A 151 8.54 6.45 -12.89
C LEU A 151 7.75 7.30 -13.88
N THR A 152 8.34 7.51 -15.06
CA THR A 152 7.74 8.28 -16.16
C THR A 152 7.83 7.47 -17.45
N ILE A 153 7.04 7.87 -18.44
CA ILE A 153 7.21 7.41 -19.81
C ILE A 153 8.48 8.05 -20.36
N ASN A 154 9.42 7.26 -20.81
CA ASN A 154 10.62 7.74 -21.51
C ASN A 154 10.30 8.01 -22.97
#